data_2993275231bdff2942556ee21729c063
#
_entry.id   2993275231bdff2942556ee21729c063
#
_cell.length_a   1.000
_cell.length_b   1.000
_cell.length_c   1.000
_cell.angle_alpha   90.00
_cell.angle_beta   90.00
_cell.angle_gamma   90.00
#
_symmetry.space_group_name_H-M   'P 1'
#
loop_
_entity.id
_entity.type
_entity.pdbx_description
1 polymer ?
#
loop_
_entity_poly.entity_id
_entity_poly.type
_entity_poly.pdbx_seq_one_letter_code
_entity_poly.pdbx_strand_id
1 'polypeptide(L)'
;MNYILQTNSLTKKYKNFQALNGLTMNVPKGSIYGFVGKNGAGKTTLIRLICGLQEPTSGNFTLYGIRNDSKDITKSRRRMGAVVETPSIYMDMTAEENLKQQYLVLGLPSYDGIPELLKLVGLENTGKKKAKNFSLGMKQRLGIAIALAGDPDFLVLDEPVNGLDPQGIVEMRELILKLNRERQITVLISSHILDELSRLATHYGIIDNGRMVKELSAEELDAACRKCVRMEVTDTAVLARVLDSMNLEYKIISATTADVYAKVNVTQLTVALAKENCEVLSMQEKDESLESYYISLVGGGSNA
;
A
#
# COMPACT_ATOMS: atom_id res chain seq x y z
N MET A 1 13.35 -12.06 8.04
CA MET A 1 13.11 -10.85 7.21
C MET A 1 13.75 -9.66 7.90
N ASN A 2 14.31 -8.71 7.12
CA ASN A 2 14.88 -7.49 7.67
C ASN A 2 13.85 -6.37 7.48
N TYR A 3 13.37 -5.77 8.57
CA TYR A 3 12.35 -4.72 8.55
C TYR A 3 13.02 -3.35 8.68
N ILE A 4 12.55 -2.38 7.87
CA ILE A 4 13.02 -1.00 7.92
C ILE A 4 12.25 -0.20 8.97
N LEU A 5 10.96 -0.50 9.12
CA LEU A 5 10.04 0.09 10.09
C LEU A 5 9.25 -1.03 10.77
N GLN A 6 9.15 -0.98 12.09
CA GLN A 6 8.26 -1.83 12.87
C GLN A 6 7.56 -0.98 13.92
N THR A 7 6.27 -1.19 14.11
CA THR A 7 5.53 -0.58 15.23
C THR A 7 5.08 -1.67 16.20
N ASN A 8 5.05 -1.35 17.49
CA ASN A 8 4.61 -2.26 18.53
C ASN A 8 3.59 -1.56 19.43
N SER A 9 2.33 -1.98 19.31
CA SER A 9 1.19 -1.45 20.04
C SER A 9 1.12 0.08 20.06
N LEU A 10 1.48 0.69 18.90
CA LEU A 10 1.61 2.14 18.76
C LEU A 10 0.25 2.82 18.91
N THR A 11 0.16 3.77 19.82
CA THR A 11 -1.08 4.47 20.15
C THR A 11 -0.91 5.96 20.09
N LYS A 12 -1.89 6.65 19.50
CA LYS A 12 -1.98 8.12 19.49
C LYS A 12 -3.38 8.57 19.86
N LYS A 13 -3.48 9.36 20.93
CA LYS A 13 -4.71 10.00 21.41
C LYS A 13 -4.63 11.51 21.23
N TYR A 14 -5.72 12.12 20.80
CA TYR A 14 -5.96 13.56 20.76
C TYR A 14 -7.20 13.85 21.63
N LYS A 15 -6.99 14.36 22.83
CA LYS A 15 -8.08 14.59 23.80
C LYS A 15 -9.00 13.35 23.91
N ASN A 16 -10.20 13.41 23.34
CA ASN A 16 -11.23 12.37 23.38
C ASN A 16 -11.20 11.43 22.14
N PHE A 17 -10.30 11.66 21.16
CA PHE A 17 -10.22 10.87 19.96
C PHE A 17 -8.93 10.05 19.92
N GLN A 18 -9.05 8.75 19.69
CA GLN A 18 -7.92 7.84 19.55
C GLN A 18 -7.68 7.52 18.08
N ALA A 19 -6.67 8.16 17.50
CA ALA A 19 -6.36 8.03 16.10
C ALA A 19 -5.60 6.75 15.75
N LEU A 20 -4.76 6.24 16.69
CA LEU A 20 -4.12 4.94 16.60
C LEU A 20 -4.36 4.19 17.91
N ASN A 21 -4.68 2.91 17.83
CA ASN A 21 -5.10 2.07 18.93
C ASN A 21 -4.35 0.73 18.93
N GLY A 22 -3.13 0.74 19.46
CA GLY A 22 -2.32 -0.46 19.57
C GLY A 22 -1.83 -0.98 18.20
N LEU A 23 -1.52 -0.09 17.25
CA LEU A 23 -1.11 -0.48 15.90
C LEU A 23 0.23 -1.21 15.92
N THR A 24 0.24 -2.45 15.42
CA THR A 24 1.46 -3.25 15.18
C THR A 24 1.59 -3.52 13.69
N MET A 25 2.75 -3.17 13.11
CA MET A 25 3.02 -3.20 11.67
C MET A 25 4.50 -3.47 11.41
N ASN A 26 4.79 -4.16 10.30
CA ASN A 26 6.16 -4.51 9.91
C ASN A 26 6.37 -4.20 8.42
N VAL A 27 7.24 -3.25 8.10
CA VAL A 27 7.60 -2.89 6.72
C VAL A 27 8.91 -3.59 6.33
N PRO A 28 8.86 -4.58 5.41
CA PRO A 28 10.07 -5.24 4.94
C PRO A 28 10.97 -4.29 4.15
N LYS A 29 12.29 -4.40 4.33
CA LYS A 29 13.24 -3.63 3.54
C LYS A 29 13.16 -4.04 2.06
N GLY A 30 13.20 -3.07 1.15
CA GLY A 30 13.09 -3.28 -0.30
C GLY A 30 11.66 -3.45 -0.80
N SER A 31 10.65 -3.45 0.08
CA SER A 31 9.25 -3.55 -0.32
C SER A 31 8.67 -2.21 -0.79
N ILE A 32 7.60 -2.29 -1.57
CA ILE A 32 6.60 -1.23 -1.69
C ILE A 32 5.44 -1.65 -0.79
N TYR A 33 5.31 -0.99 0.36
CA TYR A 33 4.30 -1.30 1.36
C TYR A 33 3.09 -0.37 1.22
N GLY A 34 1.97 -0.91 0.78
CA GLY A 34 0.69 -0.21 0.67
C GLY A 34 -0.04 -0.17 2.01
N PHE A 35 -0.24 1.01 2.58
CA PHE A 35 -0.97 1.21 3.83
C PHE A 35 -2.38 1.71 3.53
N VAL A 36 -3.36 0.80 3.60
CA VAL A 36 -4.72 0.97 3.09
C VAL A 36 -5.71 1.19 4.21
N GLY A 37 -6.59 2.17 4.04
CA GLY A 37 -7.68 2.41 4.98
C GLY A 37 -8.53 3.61 4.59
N LYS A 38 -9.76 3.67 5.09
CA LYS A 38 -10.68 4.79 4.88
C LYS A 38 -10.07 6.12 5.36
N ASN A 39 -10.65 7.23 4.91
CA ASN A 39 -10.29 8.54 5.45
C ASN A 39 -10.59 8.56 6.95
N GLY A 40 -9.64 9.08 7.75
CA GLY A 40 -9.73 9.06 9.21
C GLY A 40 -9.30 7.74 9.89
N ALA A 41 -8.91 6.69 9.16
CA ALA A 41 -8.47 5.42 9.75
C ALA A 41 -7.16 5.51 10.56
N GLY A 42 -6.40 6.61 10.45
CA GLY A 42 -5.15 6.83 11.19
C GLY A 42 -3.88 6.83 10.34
N LYS A 43 -3.98 6.72 8.99
CA LYS A 43 -2.83 6.64 8.07
C LYS A 43 -1.87 7.81 8.22
N THR A 44 -2.34 9.04 8.02
CA THR A 44 -1.53 10.26 8.18
C THR A 44 -1.00 10.42 9.60
N THR A 45 -1.74 9.98 10.62
CA THR A 45 -1.27 10.00 12.01
C THR A 45 -0.04 9.12 12.19
N LEU A 46 -0.06 7.88 11.68
CA LEU A 46 1.12 7.00 11.69
C LEU A 46 2.31 7.66 11.00
N ILE A 47 2.10 8.18 9.80
CA ILE A 47 3.15 8.85 9.01
C ILE A 47 3.75 10.02 9.77
N ARG A 48 2.93 10.87 10.40
CA ARG A 48 3.42 11.98 11.23
C ARG A 48 4.26 11.54 12.42
N LEU A 49 3.93 10.41 13.07
CA LEU A 49 4.73 9.84 14.15
C LEU A 49 6.10 9.36 13.66
N ILE A 50 6.14 8.63 12.55
CA ILE A 50 7.37 8.12 11.95
C ILE A 50 8.29 9.28 11.55
N CYS A 51 7.72 10.30 10.90
CA CYS A 51 8.45 11.51 10.47
C CYS A 51 8.94 12.38 11.65
N GLY A 52 8.44 12.12 12.87
CA GLY A 52 8.81 12.92 14.05
C GLY A 52 8.07 14.26 14.14
N LEU A 53 6.99 14.42 13.39
CA LEU A 53 6.11 15.59 13.47
C LEU A 53 5.22 15.56 14.71
N GLN A 54 5.09 14.38 15.32
CA GLN A 54 4.32 14.14 16.54
C GLN A 54 4.96 13.01 17.35
N GLU A 55 4.64 12.95 18.63
CA GLU A 55 5.07 11.86 19.53
C GLU A 55 3.91 10.89 19.80
N PRO A 56 4.18 9.58 19.96
CA PRO A 56 3.17 8.60 20.36
C PRO A 56 2.68 8.88 21.78
N THR A 57 1.43 8.48 22.07
CA THR A 57 0.89 8.51 23.44
C THR A 57 1.36 7.30 24.23
N SER A 58 1.45 6.13 23.59
CA SER A 58 2.03 4.90 24.16
C SER A 58 2.44 3.93 23.04
N GLY A 59 3.09 2.83 23.39
CA GLY A 59 3.73 1.95 22.44
C GLY A 59 5.02 2.56 21.88
N ASN A 60 5.60 1.91 20.90
CA ASN A 60 6.84 2.37 20.28
C ASN A 60 6.93 1.94 18.82
N PHE A 61 7.90 2.50 18.10
CA PHE A 61 8.31 2.00 16.81
C PHE A 61 9.84 1.97 16.70
N THR A 62 10.36 1.16 15.80
CA THR A 62 11.76 1.17 15.40
C THR A 62 11.88 1.57 13.95
N LEU A 63 12.86 2.42 13.65
CA LEU A 63 13.24 2.82 12.31
C LEU A 63 14.71 2.43 12.11
N TYR A 64 14.98 1.51 11.15
CA TYR A 64 16.30 0.88 11.00
C TYR A 64 16.80 0.18 12.28
N GLY A 65 15.89 -0.39 13.07
CA GLY A 65 16.20 -1.01 14.34
C GLY A 65 16.40 -0.03 15.52
N ILE A 66 16.40 1.29 15.28
CA ILE A 66 16.52 2.30 16.32
C ILE A 66 15.13 2.70 16.81
N ARG A 67 14.90 2.61 18.13
CA ARG A 67 13.62 2.98 18.77
C ARG A 67 13.36 4.48 18.70
N ASN A 68 12.09 4.84 18.61
CA ASN A 68 11.61 6.23 18.51
C ASN A 68 12.00 7.12 19.71
N ASP A 69 12.21 6.53 20.88
CA ASP A 69 12.65 7.23 22.11
C ASP A 69 14.17 7.31 22.28
N SER A 70 14.93 6.74 21.33
CA SER A 70 16.39 6.82 21.32
C SER A 70 16.88 8.19 20.85
N LYS A 71 17.98 8.67 21.41
CA LYS A 71 18.68 9.88 20.95
C LYS A 71 19.16 9.76 19.49
N ASP A 72 19.37 8.54 19.01
CA ASP A 72 19.86 8.29 17.65
C ASP A 72 18.75 8.23 16.59
N ILE A 73 17.47 8.34 16.97
CA ILE A 73 16.34 8.28 16.02
C ILE A 73 16.45 9.36 14.92
N THR A 74 17.02 10.52 15.24
CA THR A 74 17.24 11.57 14.25
C THR A 74 18.19 11.14 13.14
N LYS A 75 19.20 10.31 13.43
CA LYS A 75 20.11 9.74 12.42
C LYS A 75 19.35 8.80 11.48
N SER A 76 18.44 7.99 12.02
CA SER A 76 17.56 7.13 11.21
C SER A 76 16.64 7.95 10.31
N ARG A 77 16.02 9.02 10.83
CA ARG A 77 15.14 9.90 10.05
C ARG A 77 15.87 10.65 8.92
N ARG A 78 17.17 10.93 9.05
CA ARG A 78 17.96 11.53 7.96
C ARG A 78 18.11 10.62 6.73
N ARG A 79 17.89 9.30 6.90
CA ARG A 79 17.93 8.30 5.83
C ARG A 79 16.57 8.10 5.17
N MET A 80 15.55 8.81 5.58
CA MET A 80 14.22 8.73 4.97
C MET A 80 13.83 10.04 4.32
N GLY A 81 13.15 9.94 3.17
CA GLY A 81 12.42 11.04 2.56
C GLY A 81 10.93 10.90 2.85
N ALA A 82 10.21 12.01 2.94
CA ALA A 82 8.78 11.96 3.18
C ALA A 82 8.04 13.08 2.42
N VAL A 83 6.86 12.74 1.89
CA VAL A 83 5.87 13.70 1.43
C VAL A 83 4.59 13.44 2.25
N VAL A 84 4.25 14.37 3.13
CA VAL A 84 3.12 14.23 4.06
C VAL A 84 2.03 15.20 3.66
N GLU A 85 0.85 14.68 3.30
CA GLU A 85 -0.31 15.46 2.80
C GLU A 85 0.04 16.22 1.51
N THR A 86 0.44 17.50 1.63
CA THR A 86 0.80 18.33 0.48
C THR A 86 2.30 18.56 0.43
N PRO A 87 2.92 18.50 -0.77
CA PRO A 87 4.34 18.80 -0.90
C PRO A 87 4.69 20.21 -0.42
N SER A 88 5.69 20.31 0.45
CA SER A 88 6.21 21.59 0.94
C SER A 88 7.13 22.21 -0.12
N ILE A 89 6.55 23.01 -1.01
CA ILE A 89 7.25 23.65 -2.13
C ILE A 89 7.13 25.17 -2.08
N TYR A 90 8.17 25.86 -2.47
CA TYR A 90 8.16 27.32 -2.65
C TYR A 90 7.52 27.65 -3.99
N MET A 91 6.28 28.15 -3.95
CA MET A 91 5.43 28.33 -5.12
C MET A 91 5.97 29.35 -6.12
N ASP A 92 6.72 30.37 -5.66
CA ASP A 92 7.32 31.41 -6.49
C ASP A 92 8.73 31.07 -7.00
N MET A 93 9.22 29.87 -6.72
CA MET A 93 10.48 29.32 -7.19
C MET A 93 10.26 28.30 -8.33
N THR A 94 11.29 28.10 -9.16
CA THR A 94 11.36 27.02 -10.16
C THR A 94 11.59 25.67 -9.46
N ALA A 95 11.52 24.55 -10.19
CA ALA A 95 11.85 23.23 -9.67
C ALA A 95 13.30 23.16 -9.17
N GLU A 96 14.22 23.69 -9.97
CA GLU A 96 15.66 23.74 -9.63
C GLU A 96 15.91 24.59 -8.36
N GLU A 97 15.30 25.76 -8.25
CA GLU A 97 15.43 26.63 -7.09
C GLU A 97 14.89 25.97 -5.81
N ASN A 98 13.75 25.26 -5.90
CA ASN A 98 13.21 24.47 -4.79
C ASN A 98 14.21 23.39 -4.33
N LEU A 99 14.82 22.66 -5.26
CA LEU A 99 15.84 21.66 -4.90
C LEU A 99 17.09 22.31 -4.32
N LYS A 100 17.56 23.44 -4.83
CA LYS A 100 18.67 24.19 -4.24
C LYS A 100 18.41 24.57 -2.77
N GLN A 101 17.19 25.01 -2.45
CA GLN A 101 16.82 25.29 -1.06
C GLN A 101 16.90 24.02 -0.19
N GLN A 102 16.41 22.89 -0.70
CA GLN A 102 16.50 21.62 0.04
C GLN A 102 17.94 21.17 0.25
N TYR A 103 18.79 21.31 -0.75
CA TYR A 103 20.22 21.00 -0.64
C TYR A 103 20.91 21.84 0.42
N LEU A 104 20.59 23.14 0.49
CA LEU A 104 21.08 24.03 1.54
C LEU A 104 20.61 23.60 2.93
N VAL A 105 19.32 23.24 3.10
CA VAL A 105 18.76 22.76 4.38
C VAL A 105 19.44 21.47 4.83
N LEU A 106 19.76 20.56 3.88
CA LEU A 106 20.46 19.31 4.18
C LEU A 106 21.97 19.48 4.37
N GLY A 107 22.53 20.65 4.04
CA GLY A 107 23.98 20.91 4.11
C GLY A 107 24.76 20.11 3.05
N LEU A 108 24.17 19.83 1.88
CA LEU A 108 24.83 19.10 0.81
C LEU A 108 25.90 19.98 0.13
N PRO A 109 27.09 19.42 -0.18
CA PRO A 109 28.26 20.21 -0.60
C PRO A 109 28.19 20.73 -2.05
N SER A 110 27.33 20.14 -2.91
CA SER A 110 27.22 20.46 -4.32
C SER A 110 25.77 20.36 -4.79
N TYR A 111 25.44 21.07 -5.87
CA TYR A 111 24.15 21.01 -6.58
C TYR A 111 24.16 20.09 -7.80
N ASP A 112 25.24 19.37 -8.06
CA ASP A 112 25.46 18.57 -9.29
C ASP A 112 24.40 17.46 -9.46
N GLY A 113 23.81 16.97 -8.37
CA GLY A 113 22.74 15.96 -8.42
C GLY A 113 21.35 16.49 -8.82
N ILE A 114 21.13 17.82 -8.87
CA ILE A 114 19.83 18.40 -9.17
C ILE A 114 19.31 18.05 -10.56
N PRO A 115 20.11 18.15 -11.65
CA PRO A 115 19.64 17.80 -12.99
C PRO A 115 19.19 16.33 -13.08
N GLU A 116 19.91 15.41 -12.43
CA GLU A 116 19.55 14.00 -12.39
C GLU A 116 18.23 13.76 -11.62
N LEU A 117 18.04 14.41 -10.48
CA LEU A 117 16.78 14.35 -9.75
C LEU A 117 15.60 14.89 -10.55
N LEU A 118 15.78 16.02 -11.23
CA LEU A 118 14.74 16.59 -12.10
C LEU A 118 14.38 15.64 -13.24
N LYS A 119 15.38 15.01 -13.86
CA LYS A 119 15.19 14.01 -14.90
C LYS A 119 14.48 12.76 -14.36
N LEU A 120 14.85 12.30 -13.17
CA LEU A 120 14.25 11.15 -12.52
C LEU A 120 12.74 11.31 -12.32
N VAL A 121 12.30 12.51 -11.93
CA VAL A 121 10.87 12.82 -11.70
C VAL A 121 10.17 13.42 -12.92
N GLY A 122 10.82 13.52 -14.10
CA GLY A 122 10.25 14.04 -15.33
C GLY A 122 9.95 15.55 -15.29
N LEU A 123 10.81 16.33 -14.63
CA LEU A 123 10.71 17.78 -14.53
C LEU A 123 11.90 18.52 -15.15
N GLU A 124 12.78 17.84 -15.89
CA GLU A 124 13.98 18.41 -16.52
C GLU A 124 13.67 19.52 -17.53
N ASN A 125 12.51 19.47 -18.16
CA ASN A 125 12.10 20.43 -19.19
C ASN A 125 11.27 21.61 -18.65
N THR A 126 11.19 21.78 -17.32
CA THR A 126 10.37 22.86 -16.73
C THR A 126 11.05 24.23 -16.77
N GLY A 127 12.38 24.30 -16.90
CA GLY A 127 13.16 25.49 -17.05
C GLY A 127 12.82 26.59 -16.03
N LYS A 128 12.46 27.78 -16.54
CA LYS A 128 12.10 28.95 -15.69
C LYS A 128 10.65 28.96 -15.19
N LYS A 129 9.85 27.91 -15.46
CA LYS A 129 8.46 27.83 -15.01
C LYS A 129 8.41 27.72 -13.49
N LYS A 130 7.67 28.62 -12.84
CA LYS A 130 7.52 28.62 -11.37
C LYS A 130 6.54 27.53 -10.92
N ALA A 131 6.78 26.98 -9.73
CA ALA A 131 5.98 25.87 -9.17
C ALA A 131 4.49 26.21 -8.99
N LYS A 132 4.12 27.49 -8.81
CA LYS A 132 2.70 27.90 -8.78
C LYS A 132 1.95 27.57 -10.07
N ASN A 133 2.64 27.53 -11.20
CA ASN A 133 2.09 27.22 -12.52
C ASN A 133 2.19 25.72 -12.87
N PHE A 134 2.62 24.85 -11.95
CA PHE A 134 2.68 23.43 -12.15
C PHE A 134 1.29 22.81 -11.98
N SER A 135 1.01 21.74 -12.74
CA SER A 135 -0.12 20.86 -12.48
C SER A 135 0.03 20.20 -11.10
N LEU A 136 -1.03 19.61 -10.57
CA LEU A 136 -0.96 18.88 -9.32
C LEU A 136 0.08 17.75 -9.38
N GLY A 137 0.09 16.96 -10.46
CA GLY A 137 1.07 15.90 -10.66
C GLY A 137 2.51 16.41 -10.73
N MET A 138 2.76 17.55 -11.38
CA MET A 138 4.09 18.18 -11.37
C MET A 138 4.51 18.62 -9.96
N LYS A 139 3.58 19.14 -9.15
CA LYS A 139 3.85 19.51 -7.75
C LYS A 139 4.15 18.28 -6.90
N GLN A 140 3.40 17.21 -7.05
CA GLN A 140 3.67 15.93 -6.37
C GLN A 140 5.05 15.37 -6.73
N ARG A 141 5.40 15.35 -8.03
CA ARG A 141 6.72 14.90 -8.49
C ARG A 141 7.86 15.78 -7.98
N LEU A 142 7.65 17.09 -7.89
CA LEU A 142 8.63 17.98 -7.27
C LEU A 142 8.80 17.69 -5.76
N GLY A 143 7.69 17.43 -5.04
CA GLY A 143 7.74 17.02 -3.64
C GLY A 143 8.56 15.73 -3.43
N ILE A 144 8.38 14.75 -4.33
CA ILE A 144 9.18 13.52 -4.32
C ILE A 144 10.66 13.83 -4.60
N ALA A 145 10.98 14.70 -5.57
CA ALA A 145 12.36 15.10 -5.84
C ALA A 145 13.00 15.75 -4.61
N ILE A 146 12.27 16.61 -3.90
CA ILE A 146 12.72 17.23 -2.65
C ILE A 146 12.98 16.15 -1.58
N ALA A 147 12.08 15.18 -1.43
CA ALA A 147 12.23 14.07 -0.49
C ALA A 147 13.44 13.18 -0.83
N LEU A 148 13.79 13.06 -2.11
CA LEU A 148 14.95 12.27 -2.59
C LEU A 148 16.28 12.99 -2.51
N ALA A 149 16.33 14.31 -2.22
CA ALA A 149 17.54 15.11 -2.25
C ALA A 149 18.66 14.63 -1.29
N GLY A 150 18.27 13.95 -0.19
CA GLY A 150 19.21 13.37 0.78
C GLY A 150 19.62 11.93 0.49
N ASP A 151 19.35 11.42 -0.72
CA ASP A 151 19.58 10.03 -1.13
C ASP A 151 19.04 8.99 -0.11
N PRO A 152 17.74 9.05 0.20
CA PRO A 152 17.13 8.15 1.19
C PRO A 152 17.01 6.72 0.64
N ASP A 153 17.12 5.72 1.52
CA ASP A 153 16.78 4.32 1.23
C ASP A 153 15.36 3.92 1.72
N PHE A 154 14.63 4.87 2.32
CA PHE A 154 13.21 4.76 2.69
C PHE A 154 12.43 6.02 2.31
N LEU A 155 11.35 5.84 1.56
CA LEU A 155 10.47 6.92 1.12
C LEU A 155 9.05 6.71 1.68
N VAL A 156 8.49 7.75 2.31
CA VAL A 156 7.13 7.73 2.87
C VAL A 156 6.26 8.72 2.10
N LEU A 157 5.18 8.22 1.51
CA LEU A 157 4.27 8.99 0.67
C LEU A 157 2.84 8.90 1.21
N ASP A 158 2.29 10.06 1.61
CA ASP A 158 0.93 10.14 2.11
C ASP A 158 -0.03 10.55 0.99
N GLU A 159 -0.87 9.61 0.53
CA GLU A 159 -1.88 9.80 -0.54
C GLU A 159 -1.31 10.47 -1.83
N PRO A 160 -0.18 10.00 -2.41
CA PRO A 160 0.55 10.74 -3.46
C PRO A 160 -0.20 10.84 -4.79
N VAL A 161 -1.23 10.03 -5.01
CA VAL A 161 -2.04 10.01 -6.25
C VAL A 161 -3.38 10.72 -6.09
N ASN A 162 -3.70 11.17 -4.87
CA ASN A 162 -4.99 11.80 -4.59
C ASN A 162 -5.18 13.09 -5.41
N GLY A 163 -6.30 13.15 -6.15
CA GLY A 163 -6.65 14.28 -7.00
C GLY A 163 -5.88 14.39 -8.31
N LEU A 164 -5.05 13.40 -8.66
CA LEU A 164 -4.43 13.33 -9.98
C LEU A 164 -5.43 12.87 -11.03
N ASP A 165 -5.21 13.28 -12.27
CA ASP A 165 -5.89 12.71 -13.43
C ASP A 165 -5.36 11.29 -13.73
N PRO A 166 -6.07 10.48 -14.54
CA PRO A 166 -5.66 9.11 -14.84
C PRO A 166 -4.22 8.99 -15.37
N GLN A 167 -3.78 9.93 -16.20
CA GLN A 167 -2.41 9.94 -16.72
C GLN A 167 -1.40 10.22 -15.61
N GLY A 168 -1.67 11.17 -14.72
CA GLY A 168 -0.83 11.50 -13.56
C GLY A 168 -0.69 10.32 -12.59
N ILE A 169 -1.76 9.53 -12.41
CA ILE A 169 -1.72 8.31 -11.60
C ILE A 169 -0.74 7.30 -12.20
N VAL A 170 -0.82 7.07 -13.52
CA VAL A 170 0.10 6.16 -14.22
C VAL A 170 1.55 6.63 -14.09
N GLU A 171 1.81 7.91 -14.34
CA GLU A 171 3.16 8.50 -14.24
C GLU A 171 3.73 8.38 -12.81
N MET A 172 2.90 8.62 -11.80
CA MET A 172 3.29 8.50 -10.38
C MET A 172 3.62 7.05 -10.03
N ARG A 173 2.81 6.10 -10.48
CA ARG A 173 3.05 4.67 -10.28
C ARG A 173 4.38 4.24 -10.90
N GLU A 174 4.62 4.59 -12.17
CA GLU A 174 5.86 4.25 -12.85
C GLU A 174 7.09 4.85 -12.15
N LEU A 175 6.98 6.09 -11.64
CA LEU A 175 8.03 6.71 -10.86
C LEU A 175 8.33 5.89 -9.58
N ILE A 176 7.31 5.51 -8.81
CA ILE A 176 7.49 4.75 -7.57
C ILE A 176 8.11 3.37 -7.86
N LEU A 177 7.62 2.67 -8.90
CA LEU A 177 8.20 1.39 -9.33
C LEU A 177 9.67 1.53 -9.73
N LYS A 178 10.01 2.58 -10.46
CA LYS A 178 11.38 2.90 -10.87
C LYS A 178 12.28 3.14 -9.66
N LEU A 179 11.84 3.95 -8.70
CA LEU A 179 12.59 4.21 -7.47
C LEU A 179 12.87 2.93 -6.68
N ASN A 180 11.88 2.06 -6.57
CA ASN A 180 12.05 0.79 -5.86
C ASN A 180 12.98 -0.17 -6.62
N ARG A 181 12.80 -0.36 -7.94
CA ARG A 181 13.55 -1.34 -8.73
C ARG A 181 14.99 -0.90 -9.00
N GLU A 182 15.19 0.35 -9.44
CA GLU A 182 16.50 0.83 -9.87
C GLU A 182 17.36 1.36 -8.71
N ARG A 183 16.73 1.97 -7.69
CA ARG A 183 17.43 2.56 -6.54
C ARG A 183 17.28 1.77 -5.25
N GLN A 184 16.55 0.66 -5.29
CA GLN A 184 16.31 -0.22 -4.13
C GLN A 184 15.69 0.52 -2.92
N ILE A 185 14.95 1.61 -3.17
CA ILE A 185 14.29 2.39 -2.14
C ILE A 185 13.09 1.60 -1.63
N THR A 186 13.00 1.41 -0.32
CA THR A 186 11.78 0.93 0.33
C THR A 186 10.74 2.04 0.31
N VAL A 187 9.49 1.74 -0.03
CA VAL A 187 8.43 2.75 -0.08
C VAL A 187 7.29 2.37 0.84
N LEU A 188 6.88 3.28 1.72
CA LEU A 188 5.60 3.23 2.43
C LEU A 188 4.66 4.23 1.78
N ILE A 189 3.56 3.73 1.24
CA ILE A 189 2.57 4.56 0.54
C ILE A 189 1.19 4.38 1.18
N SER A 190 0.58 5.46 1.64
CA SER A 190 -0.80 5.43 2.09
C SER A 190 -1.78 5.67 0.94
N SER A 191 -2.89 4.95 0.93
CA SER A 191 -4.03 5.22 0.05
C SER A 191 -5.34 4.77 0.70
N HIS A 192 -6.43 5.37 0.27
CA HIS A 192 -7.78 4.89 0.54
C HIS A 192 -8.35 4.08 -0.63
N ILE A 193 -7.62 3.98 -1.75
CA ILE A 193 -8.00 3.27 -2.97
C ILE A 193 -7.10 2.05 -3.14
N LEU A 194 -7.67 0.87 -2.90
CA LEU A 194 -6.92 -0.38 -2.95
C LEU A 194 -6.45 -0.75 -4.36
N ASP A 195 -7.28 -0.49 -5.38
CA ASP A 195 -6.97 -0.78 -6.78
C ASP A 195 -5.71 -0.06 -7.29
N GLU A 196 -5.44 1.14 -6.81
CA GLU A 196 -4.22 1.87 -7.18
C GLU A 196 -2.97 1.19 -6.61
N LEU A 197 -3.07 0.70 -5.36
CA LEU A 197 -1.97 0.02 -4.71
C LEU A 197 -1.76 -1.41 -5.22
N SER A 198 -2.81 -2.10 -5.70
CA SER A 198 -2.71 -3.47 -6.20
C SER A 198 -1.74 -3.63 -7.38
N ARG A 199 -1.53 -2.54 -8.12
CA ARG A 199 -0.66 -2.52 -9.31
C ARG A 199 0.80 -2.18 -8.97
N LEU A 200 1.11 -1.95 -7.70
CA LEU A 200 2.42 -1.43 -7.34
C LEU A 200 2.95 -2.00 -6.01
N ALA A 201 2.11 -2.26 -5.03
CA ALA A 201 2.54 -2.70 -3.72
C ALA A 201 2.90 -4.20 -3.71
N THR A 202 3.95 -4.54 -2.97
CA THR A 202 4.40 -5.93 -2.73
C THR A 202 3.89 -6.46 -1.39
N HIS A 203 3.54 -5.56 -0.48
CA HIS A 203 2.98 -5.86 0.84
C HIS A 203 1.90 -4.84 1.19
N TYR A 204 0.94 -5.28 1.99
CA TYR A 204 -0.19 -4.46 2.40
C TYR A 204 -0.40 -4.48 3.90
N GLY A 205 -0.72 -3.33 4.47
CA GLY A 205 -1.27 -3.18 5.81
C GLY A 205 -2.65 -2.54 5.73
N ILE A 206 -3.68 -3.27 6.15
CA ILE A 206 -5.05 -2.77 6.15
C ILE A 206 -5.36 -2.23 7.55
N ILE A 207 -5.67 -0.94 7.60
CA ILE A 207 -6.01 -0.24 8.86
C ILE A 207 -7.48 0.15 8.86
N ASP A 208 -8.14 -0.06 10.00
CA ASP A 208 -9.46 0.49 10.30
C ASP A 208 -9.52 0.97 11.76
N ASN A 209 -10.15 2.13 12.00
CA ASN A 209 -10.32 2.72 13.33
C ASN A 209 -9.04 2.72 14.19
N GLY A 210 -7.90 3.03 13.57
CA GLY A 210 -6.59 3.11 14.23
C GLY A 210 -5.95 1.76 14.57
N ARG A 211 -6.51 0.64 14.12
CA ARG A 211 -5.98 -0.72 14.37
C ARG A 211 -5.58 -1.38 13.06
N MET A 212 -4.50 -2.17 13.11
CA MET A 212 -4.18 -3.07 12.01
C MET A 212 -5.23 -4.18 11.98
N VAL A 213 -5.93 -4.27 10.85
CA VAL A 213 -6.89 -5.35 10.57
C VAL A 213 -6.16 -6.57 10.03
N LYS A 214 -5.26 -6.34 9.08
CA LYS A 214 -4.48 -7.41 8.45
C LYS A 214 -3.21 -6.87 7.78
N GLU A 215 -2.13 -7.66 7.86
CA GLU A 215 -0.94 -7.52 7.01
C GLU A 215 -0.86 -8.74 6.08
N LEU A 216 -0.50 -8.54 4.82
CA LEU A 216 -0.37 -9.62 3.84
C LEU A 216 0.57 -9.21 2.69
N SER A 217 1.16 -10.20 2.01
CA SER A 217 1.90 -9.99 0.78
C SER A 217 0.97 -9.81 -0.42
N ALA A 218 1.51 -9.37 -1.57
CA ALA A 218 0.75 -9.30 -2.82
C ALA A 218 0.26 -10.70 -3.25
N GLU A 219 1.10 -11.72 -3.09
CA GLU A 219 0.73 -13.10 -3.42
C GLU A 219 -0.43 -13.61 -2.54
N GLU A 220 -0.41 -13.31 -1.23
CA GLU A 220 -1.50 -13.65 -0.31
C GLU A 220 -2.79 -12.90 -0.66
N LEU A 221 -2.68 -11.64 -1.07
CA LEU A 221 -3.82 -10.83 -1.51
C LEU A 221 -4.41 -11.39 -2.80
N ASP A 222 -3.56 -11.67 -3.80
CA ASP A 222 -3.99 -12.27 -5.08
C ASP A 222 -4.64 -13.64 -4.87
N ALA A 223 -4.09 -14.46 -3.97
CA ALA A 223 -4.68 -15.74 -3.61
C ALA A 223 -6.05 -15.60 -2.93
N ALA A 224 -6.23 -14.54 -2.10
CA ALA A 224 -7.50 -14.26 -1.43
C ALA A 224 -8.57 -13.70 -2.39
N CYS A 225 -8.15 -12.97 -3.45
CA CYS A 225 -9.02 -12.35 -4.45
C CYS A 225 -9.17 -13.18 -5.73
N ARG A 226 -8.66 -14.43 -5.72
CA ARG A 226 -8.70 -15.29 -6.89
C ARG A 226 -10.15 -15.59 -7.28
N LYS A 227 -10.50 -15.31 -8.55
CA LYS A 227 -11.82 -15.64 -9.09
C LYS A 227 -12.10 -17.12 -8.94
N CYS A 228 -13.24 -17.44 -8.39
CA CYS A 228 -13.68 -18.82 -8.27
C CYS A 228 -15.20 -18.93 -8.51
N VAL A 229 -15.66 -20.11 -8.83
CA VAL A 229 -17.06 -20.48 -8.79
C VAL A 229 -17.32 -21.17 -7.46
N ARG A 230 -18.06 -20.52 -6.56
CA ARG A 230 -18.52 -21.14 -5.33
C ARG A 230 -19.69 -22.05 -5.62
N MET A 231 -19.54 -23.29 -5.24
CA MET A 231 -20.55 -24.33 -5.43
C MET A 231 -21.04 -24.85 -4.07
N GLU A 232 -22.35 -24.92 -3.92
CA GLU A 232 -22.97 -25.70 -2.86
C GLU A 232 -23.55 -26.99 -3.47
N VAL A 233 -23.19 -28.11 -2.87
CA VAL A 233 -23.54 -29.45 -3.31
C VAL A 233 -24.01 -30.30 -2.14
N THR A 234 -24.66 -31.42 -2.40
CA THR A 234 -25.08 -32.36 -1.35
C THR A 234 -23.89 -33.09 -0.70
N ASP A 235 -22.79 -33.31 -1.43
CA ASP A 235 -21.58 -33.95 -0.92
C ASP A 235 -20.30 -33.44 -1.65
N THR A 236 -19.45 -32.75 -0.91
CA THR A 236 -18.18 -32.23 -1.44
C THR A 236 -17.14 -33.30 -1.69
N ALA A 237 -17.24 -34.50 -1.09
CA ALA A 237 -16.33 -35.61 -1.39
C ALA A 237 -16.57 -36.16 -2.80
N VAL A 238 -17.85 -36.21 -3.22
CA VAL A 238 -18.21 -36.55 -4.61
C VAL A 238 -17.75 -35.45 -5.56
N LEU A 239 -18.01 -34.19 -5.23
CA LEU A 239 -17.55 -33.04 -6.03
C LEU A 239 -16.04 -33.07 -6.24
N ALA A 240 -15.25 -33.34 -5.19
CA ALA A 240 -13.80 -33.43 -5.27
C ALA A 240 -13.33 -34.49 -6.30
N ARG A 241 -13.90 -35.71 -6.22
CA ARG A 241 -13.55 -36.77 -7.18
C ARG A 241 -13.85 -36.38 -8.64
N VAL A 242 -15.00 -35.73 -8.86
CA VAL A 242 -15.37 -35.26 -10.20
C VAL A 242 -14.44 -34.18 -10.69
N LEU A 243 -14.08 -33.18 -9.83
CA LEU A 243 -13.15 -32.12 -10.17
C LEU A 243 -11.74 -32.64 -10.43
N ASP A 244 -11.26 -33.63 -9.65
CA ASP A 244 -9.99 -34.30 -9.86
C ASP A 244 -9.97 -35.02 -11.24
N SER A 245 -11.06 -35.70 -11.61
CA SER A 245 -11.18 -36.36 -12.91
C SER A 245 -11.15 -35.39 -14.09
N MET A 246 -11.58 -34.15 -13.86
CA MET A 246 -11.57 -33.04 -14.85
C MET A 246 -10.27 -32.22 -14.79
N ASN A 247 -9.35 -32.54 -13.89
CA ASN A 247 -8.12 -31.79 -13.64
C ASN A 247 -8.37 -30.29 -13.33
N LEU A 248 -9.42 -30.01 -12.53
CA LEU A 248 -9.83 -28.67 -12.13
C LEU A 248 -9.31 -28.38 -10.72
N GLU A 249 -8.76 -27.17 -10.51
CA GLU A 249 -8.27 -26.75 -9.20
C GLU A 249 -9.45 -26.27 -8.34
N TYR A 250 -9.49 -26.74 -7.08
CA TYR A 250 -10.56 -26.42 -6.14
C TYR A 250 -10.08 -26.38 -4.70
N LYS A 251 -10.90 -25.82 -3.82
CA LYS A 251 -10.72 -25.81 -2.37
C LYS A 251 -12.01 -26.16 -1.67
N ILE A 252 -12.00 -27.18 -0.83
CA ILE A 252 -13.14 -27.52 0.01
C ILE A 252 -13.23 -26.52 1.18
N ILE A 253 -14.40 -25.91 1.34
CA ILE A 253 -14.68 -24.93 2.40
C ILE A 253 -15.44 -25.58 3.55
N SER A 254 -16.44 -26.42 3.22
CA SER A 254 -17.24 -27.17 4.20
C SER A 254 -17.69 -28.52 3.63
N ALA A 255 -18.48 -29.30 4.38
CA ALA A 255 -19.05 -30.56 3.89
C ALA A 255 -19.95 -30.39 2.66
N THR A 256 -20.47 -29.18 2.41
CA THR A 256 -21.41 -28.89 1.33
C THR A 256 -20.95 -27.78 0.39
N THR A 257 -19.81 -27.12 0.66
CA THR A 257 -19.36 -25.94 -0.09
C THR A 257 -17.92 -26.10 -0.56
N ALA A 258 -17.66 -25.77 -1.82
CA ALA A 258 -16.31 -25.71 -2.41
C ALA A 258 -16.17 -24.50 -3.34
N ASP A 259 -14.94 -23.99 -3.45
CA ASP A 259 -14.53 -22.95 -4.39
C ASP A 259 -13.73 -23.61 -5.53
N VAL A 260 -14.15 -23.42 -6.78
CA VAL A 260 -13.52 -23.97 -7.98
C VAL A 260 -12.83 -22.84 -8.75
N TYR A 261 -11.51 -22.94 -8.92
CA TYR A 261 -10.64 -21.87 -9.48
C TYR A 261 -10.42 -21.96 -10.99
N ALA A 262 -11.28 -22.63 -11.71
CA ALA A 262 -11.18 -22.80 -13.15
C ALA A 262 -12.45 -22.31 -13.86
N LYS A 263 -12.34 -22.00 -15.17
CA LYS A 263 -13.51 -21.83 -16.00
C LYS A 263 -14.22 -23.18 -16.11
N VAL A 264 -15.36 -23.29 -15.45
CA VAL A 264 -16.16 -24.51 -15.40
C VAL A 264 -17.13 -24.52 -16.56
N ASN A 265 -17.15 -25.58 -17.33
CA ASN A 265 -18.30 -25.87 -18.18
C ASN A 265 -19.42 -26.38 -17.28
N VAL A 266 -20.36 -25.49 -16.93
CA VAL A 266 -21.45 -25.77 -15.99
C VAL A 266 -22.21 -27.01 -16.36
N THR A 267 -22.58 -27.16 -17.66
CA THR A 267 -23.34 -28.31 -18.15
C THR A 267 -22.59 -29.62 -17.94
N GLN A 268 -21.33 -29.69 -18.32
CA GLN A 268 -20.52 -30.89 -18.17
C GLN A 268 -20.33 -31.29 -16.69
N LEU A 269 -20.04 -30.31 -15.83
CA LEU A 269 -19.87 -30.54 -14.40
C LEU A 269 -21.19 -31.02 -13.75
N THR A 270 -22.32 -30.36 -14.04
CA THR A 270 -23.59 -30.75 -13.47
C THR A 270 -24.02 -32.15 -13.91
N VAL A 271 -23.79 -32.50 -15.19
CA VAL A 271 -24.08 -33.87 -15.69
C VAL A 271 -23.19 -34.92 -15.04
N ALA A 272 -21.88 -34.58 -14.80
CA ALA A 272 -20.97 -35.51 -14.15
C ALA A 272 -21.36 -35.73 -12.67
N LEU A 273 -21.74 -34.69 -11.95
CA LEU A 273 -22.21 -34.77 -10.56
C LEU A 273 -23.52 -35.56 -10.44
N ALA A 274 -24.49 -35.33 -11.37
CA ALA A 274 -25.73 -36.05 -11.37
C ALA A 274 -25.57 -37.56 -11.55
N LYS A 275 -24.58 -38.01 -12.34
CA LYS A 275 -24.22 -39.45 -12.48
C LYS A 275 -23.74 -40.08 -11.19
N GLU A 276 -23.12 -39.30 -10.31
CA GLU A 276 -22.62 -39.72 -8.98
C GLU A 276 -23.67 -39.47 -7.88
N ASN A 277 -24.93 -39.15 -8.21
CA ASN A 277 -25.99 -38.79 -7.25
C ASN A 277 -25.66 -37.60 -6.35
N CYS A 278 -24.87 -36.63 -6.84
CA CYS A 278 -24.56 -35.40 -6.17
C CYS A 278 -25.32 -34.24 -6.84
N GLU A 279 -26.16 -33.57 -6.08
CA GLU A 279 -26.95 -32.44 -6.56
C GLU A 279 -26.20 -31.14 -6.34
N VAL A 280 -26.26 -30.21 -7.33
CA VAL A 280 -25.79 -28.85 -7.22
C VAL A 280 -26.94 -28.00 -6.66
N LEU A 281 -26.76 -27.49 -5.43
CA LEU A 281 -27.76 -26.68 -4.74
C LEU A 281 -27.65 -25.20 -5.13
N SER A 282 -26.45 -24.70 -5.27
CA SER A 282 -26.18 -23.36 -5.78
C SER A 282 -24.85 -23.28 -6.51
N MET A 283 -24.73 -22.33 -7.45
CA MET A 283 -23.50 -22.02 -8.15
C MET A 283 -23.43 -20.51 -8.35
N GLN A 284 -22.40 -19.88 -7.80
CA GLN A 284 -22.20 -18.43 -7.85
C GLN A 284 -20.77 -18.12 -8.28
N GLU A 285 -20.61 -17.27 -9.29
CA GLU A 285 -19.30 -16.68 -9.54
C GLU A 285 -18.92 -15.76 -8.37
N LYS A 286 -17.85 -16.11 -7.70
CA LYS A 286 -17.25 -15.29 -6.65
C LYS A 286 -16.08 -14.54 -7.27
N ASP A 287 -16.34 -13.32 -7.69
CA ASP A 287 -15.31 -12.35 -8.05
C ASP A 287 -15.08 -11.49 -6.82
N GLU A 288 -14.23 -11.96 -5.91
CA GLU A 288 -13.77 -11.08 -4.84
C GLU A 288 -12.84 -10.06 -5.46
N SER A 289 -13.40 -8.93 -5.89
CA SER A 289 -12.60 -7.76 -6.18
C SER A 289 -11.80 -7.40 -4.92
N LEU A 290 -10.62 -6.82 -5.10
CA LEU A 290 -9.82 -6.30 -3.98
C LEU A 290 -10.65 -5.42 -3.05
N GLU A 291 -11.59 -4.67 -3.61
CA GLU A 291 -12.51 -3.82 -2.88
C GLU A 291 -13.51 -4.64 -2.03
N SER A 292 -14.08 -5.72 -2.58
CA SER A 292 -14.98 -6.63 -1.84
C SER A 292 -14.23 -7.33 -0.70
N TYR A 293 -13.00 -7.77 -0.94
CA TYR A 293 -12.15 -8.35 0.08
C TYR A 293 -11.86 -7.36 1.21
N TYR A 294 -11.51 -6.11 0.87
CA TYR A 294 -11.32 -5.05 1.84
C TYR A 294 -12.59 -4.80 2.68
N ILE A 295 -13.76 -4.70 2.01
CA ILE A 295 -15.05 -4.50 2.68
C ILE A 295 -15.37 -5.67 3.62
N SER A 296 -15.08 -6.92 3.22
CA SER A 296 -15.30 -8.09 4.08
C SER A 296 -14.44 -8.07 5.34
N LEU A 297 -13.20 -7.57 5.25
CA LEU A 297 -12.30 -7.44 6.37
C LEU A 297 -12.70 -6.32 7.35
N VAL A 298 -13.19 -5.19 6.81
CA VAL A 298 -13.52 -3.99 7.60
C VAL A 298 -14.99 -3.99 8.02
N GLY A 299 -15.90 -4.61 7.23
CA GLY A 299 -17.33 -4.68 7.49
C GLY A 299 -17.77 -5.77 8.47
N GLY A 300 -16.95 -6.82 8.66
CA GLY A 300 -17.26 -7.94 9.56
C GLY A 300 -17.21 -7.62 11.07
N GLY A 301 -16.81 -6.41 11.45
CA GLY A 301 -16.71 -5.96 12.84
C GLY A 301 -17.96 -5.30 13.43
N SER A 302 -19.08 -5.22 12.68
CA SER A 302 -20.28 -4.49 13.12
C SER A 302 -21.40 -5.37 13.71
N ASN A 303 -21.17 -6.68 13.86
CA ASN A 303 -22.12 -7.60 14.48
C ASN A 303 -21.42 -8.47 15.56
N ALA A 304 -21.06 -7.86 16.67
CA ALA A 304 -20.81 -8.57 17.93
C ALA A 304 -21.11 -7.63 19.10
#